data_ab871df1c2e1b1a7738aacd0882b89c3
#
_entry.id   ab871df1c2e1b1a7738aacd0882b89c3
#
_cell.length_a   1.000
_cell.length_b   1.000
_cell.length_c   1.000
_cell.angle_alpha   90.00
_cell.angle_beta   90.00
_cell.angle_gamma   90.00
#
_symmetry.space_group_name_H-M   'P 1'
#
loop_
_entity.id
_entity.type
_entity.pdbx_description
1 polymer ?
#
loop_
_entity_poly.entity_id
_entity_poly.type
_entity_poly.pdbx_seq_one_letter_code
_entity_poly.pdbx_strand_id
1 'polypeptide(L)'
;DLPAFFGRGATVPDLSGHDLRIFAEIVDAPDLPVEAVLAKALGLAAQGADVIDLGCLPDTPFPHLADCVRALKAAGLRVSVDSADVGELRIGAEAGCDFLLSLNEDTLDLARAVAAVPVLVPARPHDLDSLIRACRRMDAWGLPYLADPILDPIHFGFTDSIVRYHAFRKAMPAAEMLMGTGNLTELTEADTTGITMTLLGIASELAIRNVLVVQVSPHTRRTIAEHDAARRILHAARRDGALPKGYSGALSALHDRKPYANSAAGVAAAAAAVRDRNFRIEVVEDGIHVYNRDVHAVHTEALPFFPDLGVETDGGHAFYLGTELAKAETAWRLGKRYAQDEPLDWGAAWDRKAEDLTHLKDAGHTLATRRQKAAPDATADASDPDAEGAGPADAGGDAD
;
A
#
# COMPACT_ATOMS: atom_id res chain seq x y z
N ASP A 1 1.57 14.15 36.51
CA ASP A 1 2.19 13.08 35.71
C ASP A 1 1.17 12.61 34.69
N LEU A 2 1.51 12.71 33.40
CA LEU A 2 0.68 12.16 32.32
C LEU A 2 0.83 10.63 32.32
N PRO A 3 -0.27 9.87 32.11
CA PRO A 3 -0.19 8.44 31.94
C PRO A 3 0.84 8.04 30.86
N ALA A 4 1.49 6.89 31.02
CA ALA A 4 2.56 6.42 30.12
C ALA A 4 2.16 6.33 28.63
N PHE A 5 0.86 6.26 28.34
CA PHE A 5 0.32 6.26 26.97
C PHE A 5 0.21 7.68 26.35
N PHE A 6 0.40 8.75 27.11
CA PHE A 6 0.42 10.12 26.63
C PHE A 6 1.84 10.58 26.35
N GLY A 7 2.29 10.45 25.17
CA GLY A 7 3.57 11.00 24.75
C GLY A 7 4.66 9.94 24.66
N ARG A 8 5.48 10.14 23.66
CA ARG A 8 6.72 9.40 23.44
C ARG A 8 7.88 10.32 23.63
N GLY A 9 8.97 9.77 24.12
CA GLY A 9 10.27 10.40 23.99
C GLY A 9 10.64 10.68 22.53
N ALA A 10 11.66 11.48 22.30
CA ALA A 10 12.12 11.92 20.97
C ALA A 10 12.74 10.80 20.09
N THR A 11 12.67 9.53 20.49
CA THR A 11 13.23 8.39 19.74
C THR A 11 12.33 7.99 18.58
N VAL A 12 12.94 7.73 17.42
CA VAL A 12 12.26 7.16 16.25
C VAL A 12 11.70 5.77 16.63
N PRO A 13 10.41 5.50 16.38
CA PRO A 13 9.83 4.20 16.69
C PRO A 13 10.45 3.09 15.84
N ASP A 14 10.78 1.97 16.48
CA ASP A 14 11.13 0.75 15.76
C ASP A 14 9.85 0.04 15.30
N LEU A 15 9.62 0.01 13.98
CA LEU A 15 8.50 -0.64 13.30
C LEU A 15 8.93 -1.90 12.54
N SER A 16 10.13 -2.42 12.78
CA SER A 16 10.63 -3.62 12.09
C SER A 16 9.89 -4.90 12.51
N GLY A 17 9.41 -4.96 13.76
CA GLY A 17 8.77 -6.15 14.34
C GLY A 17 7.25 -6.16 14.17
N HIS A 18 6.70 -7.37 14.09
CA HIS A 18 5.26 -7.66 14.20
C HIS A 18 5.06 -9.10 14.69
N ASP A 19 3.86 -9.42 15.14
CA ASP A 19 3.49 -10.77 15.61
C ASP A 19 2.14 -11.25 15.02
N LEU A 20 1.71 -10.63 13.93
CA LEU A 20 0.50 -10.97 13.20
C LEU A 20 0.86 -11.39 11.77
N ARG A 21 0.32 -12.52 11.29
CA ARG A 21 0.48 -13.03 9.91
C ARG A 21 -0.68 -12.55 9.04
N ILE A 22 -0.36 -12.17 7.82
CA ILE A 22 -1.31 -11.77 6.79
C ILE A 22 -1.42 -12.91 5.78
N PHE A 23 -2.61 -13.51 5.70
CA PHE A 23 -3.02 -14.39 4.63
C PHE A 23 -3.65 -13.51 3.54
N ALA A 24 -3.16 -13.61 2.32
CA ALA A 24 -3.65 -12.82 1.19
C ALA A 24 -4.29 -13.74 0.16
N GLU A 25 -5.59 -13.58 -0.07
CA GLU A 25 -6.38 -14.46 -0.92
C GLU A 25 -6.30 -14.06 -2.39
N ILE A 26 -6.13 -15.06 -3.25
CA ILE A 26 -6.33 -14.99 -4.69
C ILE A 26 -7.67 -15.69 -4.98
N VAL A 27 -8.74 -14.92 -5.00
CA VAL A 27 -10.12 -15.43 -5.09
C VAL A 27 -10.45 -16.05 -6.47
N ASP A 28 -9.77 -15.61 -7.53
CA ASP A 28 -9.95 -16.04 -8.91
C ASP A 28 -8.89 -17.08 -9.35
N ALA A 29 -8.27 -17.76 -8.41
CA ALA A 29 -7.19 -18.72 -8.70
C ALA A 29 -7.57 -19.83 -9.68
N PRO A 30 -8.79 -20.42 -9.65
CA PRO A 30 -9.20 -21.44 -10.63
C PRO A 30 -9.22 -20.95 -12.08
N ASP A 31 -9.50 -19.67 -12.31
CA ASP A 31 -9.62 -19.06 -13.64
C ASP A 31 -8.27 -18.58 -14.22
N LEU A 32 -7.20 -18.65 -13.44
CA LEU A 32 -5.88 -18.14 -13.81
C LEU A 32 -4.91 -19.27 -14.14
N PRO A 33 -4.05 -19.12 -15.16
CA PRO A 33 -2.94 -20.05 -15.34
C PRO A 33 -1.93 -19.94 -14.20
N VAL A 34 -1.16 -21.01 -13.96
CA VAL A 34 -0.20 -21.11 -12.83
C VAL A 34 0.75 -19.93 -12.79
N GLU A 35 1.25 -19.46 -13.93
CA GLU A 35 2.18 -18.33 -14.02
C GLU A 35 1.55 -17.01 -13.57
N ALA A 36 0.26 -16.82 -13.85
CA ALA A 36 -0.47 -15.62 -13.41
C ALA A 36 -0.76 -15.67 -11.90
N VAL A 37 -1.11 -16.85 -11.37
CA VAL A 37 -1.24 -17.06 -9.92
C VAL A 37 0.08 -16.74 -9.21
N LEU A 38 1.21 -17.26 -9.73
CA LEU A 38 2.54 -16.99 -9.18
C LEU A 38 2.89 -15.49 -9.22
N ALA A 39 2.62 -14.82 -10.33
CA ALA A 39 2.89 -13.38 -10.47
C ALA A 39 2.06 -12.55 -9.46
N LYS A 40 0.74 -12.85 -9.32
CA LYS A 40 -0.11 -12.22 -8.29
C LYS A 40 0.44 -12.48 -6.89
N ALA A 41 0.77 -13.73 -6.57
CA ALA A 41 1.29 -14.14 -5.28
C ALA A 41 2.56 -13.37 -4.88
N LEU A 42 3.51 -13.22 -5.79
CA LEU A 42 4.74 -12.44 -5.57
C LEU A 42 4.43 -10.96 -5.34
N GLY A 43 3.45 -10.41 -6.07
CA GLY A 43 2.99 -9.03 -5.85
C GLY A 43 2.35 -8.83 -4.46
N LEU A 44 1.55 -9.79 -3.99
CA LEU A 44 0.95 -9.76 -2.65
C LEU A 44 2.01 -9.91 -1.55
N ALA A 45 2.96 -10.83 -1.73
CA ALA A 45 4.08 -11.01 -0.81
C ALA A 45 4.95 -9.74 -0.69
N ALA A 46 5.22 -9.06 -1.81
CA ALA A 46 5.95 -7.80 -1.83
C ALA A 46 5.22 -6.67 -1.07
N GLN A 47 3.90 -6.73 -0.96
CA GLN A 47 3.10 -5.80 -0.16
C GLN A 47 3.05 -6.15 1.33
N GLY A 48 3.53 -7.31 1.73
CA GLY A 48 3.61 -7.73 3.14
C GLY A 48 2.79 -8.96 3.50
N ALA A 49 2.23 -9.70 2.54
CA ALA A 49 1.59 -10.98 2.81
C ALA A 49 2.61 -12.03 3.28
N ASP A 50 2.26 -12.79 4.31
CA ASP A 50 3.08 -13.88 4.86
C ASP A 50 2.66 -15.24 4.33
N VAL A 51 1.39 -15.38 3.94
CA VAL A 51 0.78 -16.59 3.38
C VAL A 51 -0.06 -16.20 2.19
N ILE A 52 0.05 -16.94 1.10
CA ILE A 52 -0.82 -16.78 -0.07
C ILE A 52 -1.93 -17.82 0.03
N ASP A 53 -3.17 -17.34 0.00
CA ASP A 53 -4.35 -18.18 0.06
C ASP A 53 -4.92 -18.39 -1.33
N LEU A 54 -5.08 -19.65 -1.72
CA LEU A 54 -5.69 -20.05 -2.97
C LEU A 54 -7.17 -20.33 -2.73
N GLY A 55 -8.02 -19.36 -3.09
CA GLY A 55 -9.47 -19.52 -3.03
C GLY A 55 -9.97 -20.47 -4.14
N CYS A 56 -10.70 -21.50 -3.73
CA CYS A 56 -11.42 -22.40 -4.64
C CYS A 56 -12.87 -21.90 -4.73
N LEU A 57 -13.32 -21.63 -5.94
CA LEU A 57 -14.68 -21.15 -6.18
C LEU A 57 -15.68 -22.30 -6.09
N PRO A 58 -16.84 -22.13 -5.43
CA PRO A 58 -17.91 -23.12 -5.40
C PRO A 58 -18.30 -23.54 -6.83
N ASP A 59 -18.55 -24.83 -7.04
CA ASP A 59 -18.98 -25.42 -8.32
C ASP A 59 -18.04 -25.14 -9.52
N THR A 60 -16.80 -24.69 -9.26
CA THR A 60 -15.81 -24.38 -10.30
C THR A 60 -14.62 -25.32 -10.14
N PRO A 61 -14.35 -26.23 -11.11
CA PRO A 61 -13.22 -27.14 -11.03
C PRO A 61 -11.89 -26.38 -11.00
N PHE A 62 -10.96 -26.83 -10.14
CA PHE A 62 -9.60 -26.29 -10.07
C PHE A 62 -8.57 -27.40 -10.42
N PRO A 63 -8.48 -27.84 -11.70
CA PRO A 63 -7.69 -29.01 -12.07
C PRO A 63 -6.18 -28.82 -11.86
N HIS A 64 -5.68 -27.58 -11.88
CA HIS A 64 -4.27 -27.24 -11.70
C HIS A 64 -3.93 -26.73 -10.28
N LEU A 65 -4.82 -26.93 -9.30
CA LEU A 65 -4.59 -26.54 -7.90
C LEU A 65 -3.24 -27.03 -7.36
N ALA A 66 -2.95 -28.33 -7.58
CA ALA A 66 -1.67 -28.91 -7.12
C ALA A 66 -0.45 -28.25 -7.76
N ASP A 67 -0.54 -27.85 -9.01
CA ASP A 67 0.56 -27.19 -9.72
C ASP A 67 0.75 -25.76 -9.21
N CYS A 68 -0.35 -25.03 -8.93
CA CYS A 68 -0.30 -23.74 -8.27
C CYS A 68 0.39 -23.83 -6.89
N VAL A 69 -0.03 -24.77 -6.04
CA VAL A 69 0.60 -24.96 -4.73
C VAL A 69 2.09 -25.23 -4.88
N ARG A 70 2.49 -26.16 -5.76
CA ARG A 70 3.92 -26.49 -5.97
C ARG A 70 4.73 -25.29 -6.50
N ALA A 71 4.17 -24.52 -7.45
CA ALA A 71 4.82 -23.32 -7.99
C ALA A 71 5.08 -22.28 -6.90
N LEU A 72 4.07 -21.97 -6.07
CA LEU A 72 4.19 -21.04 -4.97
C LEU A 72 5.19 -21.54 -3.91
N LYS A 73 5.15 -22.83 -3.56
CA LYS A 73 6.13 -23.44 -2.62
C LYS A 73 7.54 -23.38 -3.18
N ALA A 74 7.73 -23.64 -4.48
CA ALA A 74 9.05 -23.56 -5.14
C ALA A 74 9.60 -22.10 -5.12
N ALA A 75 8.73 -21.10 -5.13
CA ALA A 75 9.09 -19.70 -4.96
C ALA A 75 9.38 -19.30 -3.50
N GLY A 76 9.32 -20.23 -2.55
CA GLY A 76 9.58 -19.99 -1.13
C GLY A 76 8.41 -19.38 -0.36
N LEU A 77 7.22 -19.32 -0.95
CA LEU A 77 6.02 -18.78 -0.30
C LEU A 77 5.38 -19.83 0.62
N ARG A 78 4.70 -19.35 1.66
CA ARG A 78 3.73 -20.16 2.40
C ARG A 78 2.40 -20.13 1.68
N VAL A 79 1.69 -21.26 1.68
CA VAL A 79 0.47 -21.43 0.90
C VAL A 79 -0.64 -21.98 1.78
N SER A 80 -1.81 -21.40 1.66
CA SER A 80 -3.07 -21.98 2.13
C SER A 80 -3.98 -22.31 0.95
N VAL A 81 -4.91 -23.22 1.19
CA VAL A 81 -5.98 -23.55 0.22
C VAL A 81 -7.31 -23.40 0.96
N ASP A 82 -8.19 -22.56 0.43
CA ASP A 82 -9.54 -22.35 0.96
C ASP A 82 -10.58 -23.02 0.04
N SER A 83 -11.25 -24.03 0.55
CA SER A 83 -12.30 -24.75 -0.18
C SER A 83 -13.33 -25.35 0.79
N ALA A 84 -14.57 -25.40 0.31
CA ALA A 84 -15.63 -26.19 0.93
C ALA A 84 -15.55 -27.69 0.53
N ASP A 85 -14.78 -28.04 -0.51
CA ASP A 85 -14.61 -29.42 -0.97
C ASP A 85 -13.39 -30.09 -0.28
N VAL A 86 -13.66 -31.15 0.47
CA VAL A 86 -12.64 -31.94 1.15
C VAL A 86 -11.64 -32.60 0.15
N GLY A 87 -12.07 -32.86 -1.09
CA GLY A 87 -11.19 -33.38 -2.15
C GLY A 87 -10.15 -32.35 -2.59
N GLU A 88 -10.55 -31.08 -2.80
CA GLU A 88 -9.62 -29.99 -3.11
C GLU A 88 -8.66 -29.70 -1.96
N LEU A 89 -9.17 -29.68 -0.72
CA LEU A 89 -8.32 -29.55 0.47
C LEU A 89 -7.27 -30.66 0.56
N ARG A 90 -7.65 -31.91 0.23
CA ARG A 90 -6.71 -33.04 0.17
C ARG A 90 -5.67 -32.86 -0.93
N ILE A 91 -6.09 -32.43 -2.13
CA ILE A 91 -5.16 -32.14 -3.25
C ILE A 91 -4.15 -31.08 -2.84
N GLY A 92 -4.61 -29.98 -2.22
CA GLY A 92 -3.75 -28.92 -1.71
C GLY A 92 -2.74 -29.41 -0.68
N ALA A 93 -3.20 -30.23 0.27
CA ALA A 93 -2.35 -30.81 1.32
C ALA A 93 -1.29 -31.77 0.74
N GLU A 94 -1.68 -32.64 -0.18
CA GLU A 94 -0.76 -33.56 -0.88
C GLU A 94 0.24 -32.82 -1.77
N ALA A 95 -0.13 -31.65 -2.30
CA ALA A 95 0.79 -30.76 -3.02
C ALA A 95 1.75 -29.98 -2.10
N GLY A 96 1.52 -29.98 -0.78
CA GLY A 96 2.42 -29.42 0.22
C GLY A 96 2.04 -28.02 0.69
N CYS A 97 0.77 -27.63 0.68
CA CYS A 97 0.34 -26.39 1.31
C CYS A 97 0.56 -26.39 2.83
N ASP A 98 0.69 -25.22 3.43
CA ASP A 98 0.98 -25.07 4.86
C ASP A 98 -0.31 -25.02 5.68
N PHE A 99 -1.41 -24.53 5.11
CA PHE A 99 -2.69 -24.40 5.80
C PHE A 99 -3.85 -24.87 4.92
N LEU A 100 -4.95 -25.26 5.56
CA LEU A 100 -6.22 -25.60 4.93
C LEU A 100 -7.34 -24.79 5.56
N LEU A 101 -8.03 -24.01 4.78
CA LEU A 101 -9.25 -23.31 5.14
C LEU A 101 -10.40 -24.05 4.43
N SER A 102 -11.50 -24.30 4.97
CA SER A 102 -12.16 -24.05 6.19
C SER A 102 -12.73 -25.39 6.72
N LEU A 103 -12.05 -26.02 7.66
CA LEU A 103 -12.53 -27.25 8.25
C LEU A 103 -13.51 -26.95 9.40
N ASN A 104 -14.47 -27.86 9.61
CA ASN A 104 -15.38 -27.80 10.75
C ASN A 104 -15.46 -29.14 11.46
N GLU A 105 -16.32 -29.29 12.49
CA GLU A 105 -16.41 -30.52 13.26
C GLU A 105 -16.78 -31.77 12.44
N ASP A 106 -17.40 -31.62 11.27
CA ASP A 106 -17.82 -32.71 10.37
C ASP A 106 -16.70 -33.17 9.44
N THR A 107 -15.77 -32.25 9.09
CA THR A 107 -14.65 -32.50 8.15
C THR A 107 -13.31 -32.67 8.86
N LEU A 108 -13.28 -32.62 10.17
CA LEU A 108 -12.08 -32.54 11.02
C LEU A 108 -11.14 -33.74 10.86
N ASP A 109 -11.64 -34.91 10.46
CA ASP A 109 -10.81 -36.11 10.30
C ASP A 109 -9.72 -35.94 9.20
N LEU A 110 -9.90 -35.00 8.25
CA LEU A 110 -8.87 -34.65 7.29
C LEU A 110 -7.59 -34.16 8.00
N ALA A 111 -7.71 -33.39 9.07
CA ALA A 111 -6.57 -32.87 9.81
C ALA A 111 -5.66 -33.95 10.39
N ARG A 112 -6.15 -35.18 10.61
CA ARG A 112 -5.33 -36.33 11.06
C ARG A 112 -4.58 -37.02 9.92
N ALA A 113 -5.02 -36.80 8.69
CA ALA A 113 -4.51 -37.47 7.51
C ALA A 113 -3.44 -36.63 6.76
N VAL A 114 -3.31 -35.35 7.10
CA VAL A 114 -2.44 -34.41 6.39
C VAL A 114 -1.51 -33.66 7.36
N ALA A 115 -0.44 -33.08 6.82
CA ALA A 115 0.52 -32.29 7.60
C ALA A 115 0.15 -30.79 7.69
N ALA A 116 -0.71 -30.31 6.78
CA ALA A 116 -1.13 -28.89 6.75
C ALA A 116 -1.94 -28.55 8.00
N VAL A 117 -1.76 -27.33 8.51
CA VAL A 117 -2.49 -26.81 9.69
C VAL A 117 -3.88 -26.35 9.28
N PRO A 118 -4.96 -26.91 9.85
CA PRO A 118 -6.32 -26.47 9.50
C PRO A 118 -6.69 -25.15 10.17
N VAL A 119 -7.47 -24.35 9.45
CA VAL A 119 -8.26 -23.26 10.01
C VAL A 119 -9.68 -23.80 10.25
N LEU A 120 -10.11 -23.74 11.50
CA LEU A 120 -11.40 -24.28 11.93
C LEU A 120 -12.44 -23.17 11.94
N VAL A 121 -13.60 -23.48 11.39
CA VAL A 121 -14.77 -22.59 11.36
C VAL A 121 -15.97 -23.25 12.05
N PRO A 122 -17.01 -22.49 12.46
CA PRO A 122 -18.28 -23.07 12.91
C PRO A 122 -18.91 -23.99 11.84
N ALA A 123 -19.50 -25.11 12.26
CA ALA A 123 -20.19 -26.02 11.34
C ALA A 123 -21.45 -25.39 10.70
N ARG A 124 -22.00 -24.39 11.34
CA ARG A 124 -23.12 -23.57 10.86
C ARG A 124 -22.86 -22.10 11.18
N PRO A 125 -23.41 -21.16 10.42
CA PRO A 125 -23.30 -19.75 10.72
C PRO A 125 -23.65 -19.46 12.19
N HIS A 126 -22.78 -18.71 12.88
CA HIS A 126 -22.94 -18.27 14.28
C HIS A 126 -22.88 -19.37 15.36
N ASP A 127 -22.69 -20.65 15.01
CA ASP A 127 -22.59 -21.76 15.99
C ASP A 127 -21.20 -21.83 16.63
N LEU A 128 -20.96 -20.94 17.59
CA LEU A 128 -19.68 -20.90 18.32
C LEU A 128 -19.38 -22.20 19.05
N ASP A 129 -20.40 -22.89 19.52
CA ASP A 129 -20.23 -24.16 20.30
C ASP A 129 -19.66 -25.27 19.43
N SER A 130 -20.04 -25.35 18.14
CA SER A 130 -19.45 -26.32 17.19
C SER A 130 -17.96 -26.06 16.97
N LEU A 131 -17.55 -24.79 16.83
CA LEU A 131 -16.15 -24.41 16.72
C LEU A 131 -15.37 -24.79 17.97
N ILE A 132 -15.91 -24.51 19.16
CA ILE A 132 -15.27 -24.90 20.44
C ILE A 132 -15.14 -26.41 20.54
N ARG A 133 -16.13 -27.21 20.11
CA ARG A 133 -16.05 -28.67 20.07
C ARG A 133 -14.94 -29.14 19.12
N ALA A 134 -14.86 -28.57 17.92
CA ALA A 134 -13.81 -28.88 16.96
C ALA A 134 -12.42 -28.59 17.54
N CYS A 135 -12.21 -27.41 18.12
CA CYS A 135 -10.94 -27.04 18.76
C CYS A 135 -10.55 -27.99 19.88
N ARG A 136 -11.50 -28.37 20.76
CA ARG A 136 -11.23 -29.34 21.85
C ARG A 136 -10.87 -30.73 21.32
N ARG A 137 -11.43 -31.13 20.18
CA ARG A 137 -11.03 -32.40 19.53
C ARG A 137 -9.59 -32.32 19.02
N MET A 138 -9.20 -31.17 18.40
CA MET A 138 -7.81 -30.95 17.95
C MET A 138 -6.84 -30.94 19.14
N ASP A 139 -7.19 -30.25 20.22
CA ASP A 139 -6.40 -30.25 21.47
C ASP A 139 -6.21 -31.68 22.01
N ALA A 140 -7.28 -32.49 22.01
CA ALA A 140 -7.22 -33.87 22.46
C ALA A 140 -6.33 -34.78 21.56
N TRP A 141 -6.22 -34.43 20.28
CA TRP A 141 -5.30 -35.13 19.36
C TRP A 141 -3.87 -34.56 19.39
N GLY A 142 -3.64 -33.44 20.08
CA GLY A 142 -2.35 -32.76 20.12
C GLY A 142 -1.93 -32.20 18.80
N LEU A 143 -2.89 -31.85 17.93
CA LEU A 143 -2.65 -31.30 16.59
C LEU A 143 -2.82 -29.77 16.58
N PRO A 144 -1.96 -29.03 15.84
CA PRO A 144 -2.06 -27.60 15.70
C PRO A 144 -3.27 -27.20 14.84
N TYR A 145 -3.85 -26.02 15.12
CA TYR A 145 -4.93 -25.44 14.35
C TYR A 145 -4.97 -23.92 14.53
N LEU A 146 -5.70 -23.25 13.65
CA LEU A 146 -6.19 -21.87 13.82
C LEU A 146 -7.71 -21.95 13.96
N ALA A 147 -8.29 -21.03 14.73
CA ALA A 147 -9.75 -20.94 14.87
C ALA A 147 -10.27 -19.61 14.34
N ASP A 148 -11.22 -19.66 13.44
CA ASP A 148 -11.92 -18.49 12.92
C ASP A 148 -13.41 -18.51 13.33
N PRO A 149 -13.81 -17.69 14.31
CA PRO A 149 -15.23 -17.50 14.65
C PRO A 149 -16.06 -16.84 13.55
N ILE A 150 -15.46 -16.41 12.47
CA ILE A 150 -15.98 -15.70 11.29
C ILE A 150 -16.43 -14.27 11.60
N LEU A 151 -15.84 -13.31 10.90
CA LEU A 151 -16.25 -11.91 10.90
C LEU A 151 -17.37 -11.72 9.87
N ASP A 152 -18.55 -11.27 10.34
CA ASP A 152 -19.69 -11.02 9.46
C ASP A 152 -19.67 -9.60 8.88
N PRO A 153 -20.25 -9.37 7.69
CA PRO A 153 -20.39 -8.02 7.12
C PRO A 153 -21.37 -7.14 7.92
N ILE A 154 -21.30 -5.83 7.70
CA ILE A 154 -22.23 -4.85 8.26
C ILE A 154 -23.67 -5.23 7.85
N HIS A 155 -24.60 -5.14 8.80
CA HIS A 155 -26.00 -5.55 8.72
C HIS A 155 -26.25 -7.07 8.66
N PHE A 156 -25.22 -7.89 8.53
CA PHE A 156 -25.33 -9.35 8.52
C PHE A 156 -24.75 -10.00 9.78
N GLY A 157 -24.49 -9.22 10.83
CA GLY A 157 -24.00 -9.73 12.11
C GLY A 157 -22.63 -9.21 12.54
N PHE A 158 -22.12 -8.14 11.93
CA PHE A 158 -20.80 -7.59 12.23
C PHE A 158 -20.55 -7.39 13.73
N THR A 159 -21.46 -6.68 14.42
CA THR A 159 -21.31 -6.43 15.87
C THR A 159 -21.32 -7.73 16.68
N ASP A 160 -22.22 -8.65 16.35
CA ASP A 160 -22.32 -9.95 17.03
C ASP A 160 -21.07 -10.80 16.76
N SER A 161 -20.46 -10.68 15.59
CA SER A 161 -19.21 -11.39 15.28
C SER A 161 -18.05 -10.91 16.16
N ILE A 162 -17.94 -9.61 16.44
CA ILE A 162 -16.93 -9.09 17.38
C ILE A 162 -17.15 -9.65 18.79
N VAL A 163 -18.41 -9.69 19.24
CA VAL A 163 -18.77 -10.32 20.53
C VAL A 163 -18.40 -11.82 20.52
N ARG A 164 -18.62 -12.51 19.41
CA ARG A 164 -18.29 -13.92 19.21
C ARG A 164 -16.78 -14.18 19.29
N TYR A 165 -15.93 -13.35 18.66
CA TYR A 165 -14.48 -13.42 18.82
C TYR A 165 -14.06 -13.25 20.28
N HIS A 166 -14.62 -12.28 20.97
CA HIS A 166 -14.34 -12.07 22.40
C HIS A 166 -14.79 -13.25 23.26
N ALA A 167 -15.99 -13.79 23.01
CA ALA A 167 -16.51 -14.97 23.72
C ALA A 167 -15.65 -16.21 23.47
N PHE A 168 -15.21 -16.43 22.21
CA PHE A 168 -14.30 -17.53 21.86
C PHE A 168 -12.97 -17.40 22.60
N ARG A 169 -12.34 -16.20 22.61
CA ARG A 169 -11.09 -15.98 23.35
C ARG A 169 -11.22 -16.31 24.83
N LYS A 170 -12.37 -16.00 25.46
CA LYS A 170 -12.65 -16.37 26.85
C LYS A 170 -12.79 -17.87 27.05
N ALA A 171 -13.44 -18.57 26.12
CA ALA A 171 -13.68 -20.00 26.19
C ALA A 171 -12.41 -20.84 25.87
N MET A 172 -11.56 -20.31 24.98
CA MET A 172 -10.35 -20.96 24.45
C MET A 172 -9.15 -20.00 24.53
N PRO A 173 -8.63 -19.71 25.75
CA PRO A 173 -7.66 -18.63 25.94
C PRO A 173 -6.30 -18.90 25.28
N ALA A 174 -5.94 -20.17 25.04
CA ALA A 174 -4.67 -20.56 24.41
C ALA A 174 -4.78 -20.79 22.88
N ALA A 175 -5.98 -20.84 22.32
CA ALA A 175 -6.17 -21.12 20.91
C ALA A 175 -5.59 -20.02 20.02
N GLU A 176 -4.86 -20.40 18.98
CA GLU A 176 -4.50 -19.45 17.90
C GLU A 176 -5.74 -19.12 17.07
N MET A 177 -5.89 -17.85 16.73
CA MET A 177 -7.09 -17.37 16.02
C MET A 177 -6.71 -16.70 14.69
N LEU A 178 -7.65 -16.79 13.77
CA LEU A 178 -7.68 -16.06 12.51
C LEU A 178 -8.91 -15.15 12.46
N MET A 179 -8.85 -14.03 11.75
CA MET A 179 -9.96 -13.12 11.47
C MET A 179 -9.98 -12.76 9.99
N GLY A 180 -11.08 -13.05 9.30
CA GLY A 180 -11.31 -12.69 7.92
C GLY A 180 -11.67 -11.20 7.78
N THR A 181 -10.68 -10.31 7.67
CA THR A 181 -10.91 -8.86 7.55
C THR A 181 -11.48 -8.46 6.19
N GLY A 182 -11.27 -9.29 5.15
CA GLY A 182 -11.84 -9.09 3.81
C GLY A 182 -13.35 -8.93 3.81
N ASN A 183 -14.06 -9.62 4.68
CA ASN A 183 -15.53 -9.52 4.83
C ASN A 183 -16.02 -8.12 5.18
N LEU A 184 -15.15 -7.25 5.69
CA LEU A 184 -15.49 -5.87 5.96
C LEU A 184 -14.85 -4.91 4.97
N THR A 185 -13.57 -5.10 4.64
CA THR A 185 -12.86 -4.18 3.74
C THR A 185 -13.38 -4.24 2.31
N GLU A 186 -13.70 -5.42 1.78
CA GLU A 186 -14.26 -5.59 0.43
C GLU A 186 -15.76 -5.25 0.34
N LEU A 187 -16.51 -5.56 1.40
CA LEU A 187 -17.95 -5.41 1.40
C LEU A 187 -18.43 -4.06 1.96
N THR A 188 -17.53 -3.12 2.16
CA THR A 188 -17.84 -1.75 2.58
C THR A 188 -17.09 -0.76 1.70
N GLU A 189 -17.82 -0.03 0.84
CA GLU A 189 -17.24 0.98 -0.04
C GLU A 189 -16.82 2.23 0.74
N ALA A 190 -15.67 2.14 1.41
CA ALA A 190 -15.05 3.22 2.16
C ALA A 190 -13.52 3.07 2.10
N ASP A 191 -12.78 4.15 2.39
CA ASP A 191 -11.32 4.09 2.51
C ASP A 191 -10.92 3.07 3.58
N THR A 192 -10.10 2.10 3.19
CA THR A 192 -9.83 0.90 4.01
C THR A 192 -8.85 1.13 5.16
N THR A 193 -8.06 2.21 5.15
CA THR A 193 -7.03 2.48 6.17
C THR A 193 -7.61 2.54 7.61
N GLY A 194 -8.75 3.23 7.77
CA GLY A 194 -9.44 3.33 9.07
C GLY A 194 -10.09 2.02 9.51
N ILE A 195 -10.71 1.30 8.56
CA ILE A 195 -11.31 -0.02 8.77
C ILE A 195 -10.22 -1.01 9.22
N THR A 196 -9.15 -1.10 8.46
CA THR A 196 -7.98 -1.96 8.74
C THR A 196 -7.40 -1.68 10.13
N MET A 197 -7.15 -0.41 10.45
CA MET A 197 -6.58 -0.06 11.77
C MET A 197 -7.51 -0.45 12.92
N THR A 198 -8.83 -0.31 12.76
CA THR A 198 -9.81 -0.68 13.78
C THR A 198 -9.88 -2.19 13.95
N LEU A 199 -9.97 -2.96 12.86
CA LEU A 199 -10.02 -4.43 12.92
C LEU A 199 -8.73 -5.02 13.50
N LEU A 200 -7.56 -4.52 13.09
CA LEU A 200 -6.30 -4.96 13.65
C LEU A 200 -6.12 -4.52 15.12
N GLY A 201 -6.74 -3.41 15.52
CA GLY A 201 -6.83 -3.01 16.93
C GLY A 201 -7.58 -4.06 17.75
N ILE A 202 -8.74 -4.51 17.30
CA ILE A 202 -9.52 -5.60 17.91
C ILE A 202 -8.68 -6.89 17.93
N ALA A 203 -8.05 -7.24 16.80
CA ALA A 203 -7.18 -8.42 16.71
C ALA A 203 -6.02 -8.35 17.72
N SER A 204 -5.37 -7.19 17.85
CA SER A 204 -4.28 -6.98 18.81
C SER A 204 -4.72 -7.16 20.26
N GLU A 205 -5.89 -6.60 20.66
CA GLU A 205 -6.43 -6.71 22.01
C GLU A 205 -6.88 -8.13 22.33
N LEU A 206 -7.42 -8.86 21.35
CA LEU A 206 -7.85 -10.25 21.50
C LEU A 206 -6.74 -11.26 21.27
N ALA A 207 -5.49 -10.81 21.06
CA ALA A 207 -4.34 -11.66 20.71
C ALA A 207 -4.61 -12.58 19.49
N ILE A 208 -5.32 -12.08 18.49
CA ILE A 208 -5.50 -12.73 17.20
C ILE A 208 -4.22 -12.48 16.40
N ARG A 209 -3.59 -13.56 15.93
CA ARG A 209 -2.27 -13.50 15.28
C ARG A 209 -2.31 -13.78 13.78
N ASN A 210 -3.47 -13.96 13.23
CA ASN A 210 -3.65 -14.23 11.81
C ASN A 210 -4.86 -13.46 11.28
N VAL A 211 -4.71 -12.88 10.09
CA VAL A 211 -5.82 -12.23 9.37
C VAL A 211 -5.85 -12.74 7.94
N LEU A 212 -7.07 -12.94 7.42
CA LEU A 212 -7.30 -13.22 6.00
C LEU A 212 -7.77 -11.93 5.33
N VAL A 213 -7.04 -11.52 4.30
CA VAL A 213 -7.22 -10.25 3.60
C VAL A 213 -7.51 -10.52 2.13
N VAL A 214 -8.52 -9.87 1.60
CA VAL A 214 -8.89 -9.87 0.18
C VAL A 214 -8.54 -8.51 -0.42
N GLN A 215 -8.05 -8.50 -1.67
CA GLN A 215 -7.65 -7.29 -2.40
C GLN A 215 -8.12 -7.39 -3.86
N VAL A 216 -9.41 -7.19 -4.10
CA VAL A 216 -10.06 -7.33 -5.41
C VAL A 216 -10.61 -6.00 -5.91
N SER A 217 -11.38 -5.32 -5.08
CA SER A 217 -12.04 -4.06 -5.44
C SER A 217 -11.03 -2.91 -5.60
N PRO A 218 -11.29 -1.90 -6.45
CA PRO A 218 -10.39 -0.75 -6.61
C PRO A 218 -10.08 -0.01 -5.32
N HIS A 219 -11.02 0.09 -4.38
CA HIS A 219 -10.82 0.75 -3.10
C HIS A 219 -9.97 -0.07 -2.11
N THR A 220 -9.86 -1.40 -2.32
CA THR A 220 -9.04 -2.30 -1.48
C THR A 220 -7.64 -2.55 -2.03
N ARG A 221 -7.28 -1.96 -3.19
CA ARG A 221 -6.02 -2.23 -3.91
C ARG A 221 -4.72 -2.11 -3.10
N ARG A 222 -4.78 -1.55 -1.90
CA ARG A 222 -3.62 -1.38 -1.01
C ARG A 222 -3.83 -2.02 0.37
N THR A 223 -4.91 -2.74 0.56
CA THR A 223 -5.33 -3.28 1.85
C THR A 223 -4.24 -4.15 2.50
N ILE A 224 -3.48 -4.92 1.74
CA ILE A 224 -2.37 -5.73 2.30
C ILE A 224 -1.26 -4.84 2.87
N ALA A 225 -0.83 -3.82 2.13
CA ALA A 225 0.17 -2.87 2.61
C ALA A 225 -0.33 -2.06 3.83
N GLU A 226 -1.62 -1.76 3.88
CA GLU A 226 -2.26 -1.13 5.03
C GLU A 226 -2.26 -2.05 6.25
N HIS A 227 -2.54 -3.35 6.07
CA HIS A 227 -2.45 -4.36 7.13
C HIS A 227 -1.02 -4.50 7.64
N ASP A 228 -0.01 -4.51 6.75
CA ASP A 228 1.40 -4.54 7.17
C ASP A 228 1.78 -3.31 7.99
N ALA A 229 1.37 -2.12 7.56
CA ALA A 229 1.59 -0.89 8.33
C ALA A 229 0.88 -0.93 9.70
N ALA A 230 -0.39 -1.35 9.73
CA ALA A 230 -1.20 -1.42 10.95
C ALA A 230 -0.62 -2.40 11.97
N ARG A 231 -0.25 -3.63 11.56
CA ARG A 231 0.31 -4.65 12.47
C ARG A 231 1.61 -4.18 13.12
N ARG A 232 2.47 -3.46 12.38
CA ARG A 232 3.74 -2.91 12.90
C ARG A 232 3.51 -1.78 13.90
N ILE A 233 2.58 -0.87 13.58
CA ILE A 233 2.19 0.22 14.49
C ILE A 233 1.62 -0.34 15.79
N LEU A 234 0.68 -1.29 15.70
CA LEU A 234 0.02 -1.89 16.86
C LEU A 234 0.98 -2.73 17.70
N HIS A 235 1.88 -3.51 17.07
CA HIS A 235 2.91 -4.27 17.76
C HIS A 235 3.84 -3.35 18.56
N ALA A 236 4.34 -2.28 17.93
CA ALA A 236 5.21 -1.31 18.59
C ALA A 236 4.48 -0.58 19.73
N ALA A 237 3.23 -0.15 19.49
CA ALA A 237 2.43 0.53 20.52
C ALA A 237 2.16 -0.36 21.73
N ARG A 238 1.83 -1.64 21.50
CA ARG A 238 1.62 -2.62 22.59
C ARG A 238 2.90 -2.90 23.37
N ARG A 239 4.05 -3.08 22.67
CA ARG A 239 5.36 -3.25 23.30
C ARG A 239 5.71 -2.07 24.20
N ASP A 240 5.39 -0.86 23.77
CA ASP A 240 5.70 0.38 24.49
C ASP A 240 4.62 0.72 25.55
N GLY A 241 3.55 -0.05 25.67
CA GLY A 241 2.42 0.23 26.58
C GLY A 241 1.73 1.57 26.26
N ALA A 242 1.64 1.96 24.99
CA ALA A 242 1.19 3.26 24.54
C ALA A 242 0.04 3.16 23.53
N LEU A 243 -0.69 4.27 23.34
CA LEU A 243 -1.66 4.38 22.25
C LEU A 243 -0.94 4.31 20.88
N PRO A 244 -1.58 3.76 19.83
CA PRO A 244 -1.01 3.67 18.50
C PRO A 244 -0.98 5.05 17.79
N LYS A 245 -0.50 6.08 18.48
CA LYS A 245 -0.46 7.48 18.03
C LYS A 245 0.98 7.96 17.96
N GLY A 246 1.37 8.53 16.82
CA GLY A 246 2.72 9.09 16.64
C GLY A 246 3.78 8.05 16.27
N TYR A 247 3.38 6.84 15.85
CA TYR A 247 4.29 5.79 15.39
C TYR A 247 4.63 5.95 13.91
N SER A 248 3.62 6.11 13.07
CA SER A 248 3.75 6.30 11.63
C SER A 248 2.57 7.10 11.09
N GLY A 249 2.78 7.79 9.97
CA GLY A 249 1.72 8.41 9.17
C GLY A 249 1.15 7.49 8.10
N ALA A 250 1.65 6.24 7.99
CA ALA A 250 1.31 5.34 6.87
C ALA A 250 -0.19 5.12 6.66
N LEU A 251 -1.00 5.16 7.73
CA LEU A 251 -2.45 5.00 7.67
C LEU A 251 -3.23 6.34 7.71
N SER A 252 -2.53 7.46 7.69
CA SER A 252 -3.12 8.80 7.52
C SER A 252 -2.96 9.23 6.07
N ALA A 253 -3.61 8.51 5.13
CA ALA A 253 -3.37 8.67 3.70
C ALA A 253 -3.81 10.04 3.18
N LEU A 254 -4.95 10.57 3.63
CA LEU A 254 -5.52 11.83 3.13
C LEU A 254 -5.00 13.08 3.86
N HIS A 255 -4.69 12.96 5.14
CA HIS A 255 -4.34 14.10 5.99
C HIS A 255 -3.03 13.86 6.72
N ASP A 256 -2.28 14.92 7.00
CA ASP A 256 -1.09 14.86 7.84
C ASP A 256 -1.34 15.44 9.24
N ARG A 257 -0.68 14.88 10.23
CA ARG A 257 -0.80 15.35 11.63
C ARG A 257 -0.26 16.76 11.83
N LYS A 258 0.71 17.16 11.02
CA LYS A 258 1.34 18.48 11.01
C LYS A 258 1.48 18.91 9.55
N PRO A 259 0.39 19.36 8.92
CA PRO A 259 0.41 19.70 7.51
C PRO A 259 1.31 20.88 7.21
N TYR A 260 1.37 21.85 8.11
CA TYR A 260 2.09 23.08 7.88
C TYR A 260 3.43 23.08 8.62
N ALA A 261 4.53 23.29 7.89
CA ALA A 261 5.86 23.33 8.43
C ALA A 261 6.17 24.70 9.08
N ASN A 262 5.59 25.75 8.50
CA ASN A 262 5.81 27.14 8.89
C ASN A 262 4.50 27.83 9.27
N SER A 263 4.57 29.02 9.81
CA SER A 263 3.43 29.94 10.00
C SER A 263 3.39 30.95 8.87
N ALA A 264 2.23 31.55 8.60
CA ALA A 264 2.07 32.64 7.64
C ALA A 264 3.06 33.81 7.88
N ALA A 265 3.25 34.18 9.14
CA ALA A 265 4.23 35.22 9.53
C ALA A 265 5.68 34.77 9.22
N GLY A 266 6.00 33.51 9.43
CA GLY A 266 7.33 32.94 9.10
C GLY A 266 7.60 32.98 7.60
N VAL A 267 6.61 32.60 6.78
CA VAL A 267 6.70 32.66 5.32
C VAL A 267 6.81 34.10 4.82
N ALA A 268 6.02 35.03 5.38
CA ALA A 268 6.12 36.45 5.03
C ALA A 268 7.51 37.03 5.33
N ALA A 269 8.10 36.66 6.48
CA ALA A 269 9.46 37.06 6.81
C ALA A 269 10.50 36.45 5.85
N ALA A 270 10.35 35.18 5.48
CA ALA A 270 11.20 34.52 4.50
C ALA A 270 11.09 35.19 3.11
N ALA A 271 9.88 35.50 2.66
CA ALA A 271 9.63 36.20 1.40
C ALA A 271 10.33 37.57 1.35
N ALA A 272 10.26 38.35 2.42
CA ALA A 272 10.94 39.64 2.54
C ALA A 272 12.48 39.53 2.49
N ALA A 273 13.02 38.39 2.85
CA ALA A 273 14.47 38.13 2.87
C ALA A 273 15.04 37.60 1.55
N VAL A 274 14.20 37.09 0.64
CA VAL A 274 14.61 36.52 -0.64
C VAL A 274 15.23 37.56 -1.57
N ARG A 275 16.33 37.23 -2.25
CA ARG A 275 17.06 38.13 -3.14
C ARG A 275 17.14 37.64 -4.58
N ASP A 276 16.77 36.39 -4.85
CA ASP A 276 16.76 35.81 -6.20
C ASP A 276 15.33 35.75 -6.78
N ARG A 277 15.24 35.39 -8.06
CA ARG A 277 13.95 35.32 -8.79
C ARG A 277 13.35 33.93 -8.86
N ASN A 278 13.96 32.95 -8.22
CA ASN A 278 13.39 31.61 -8.21
C ASN A 278 12.13 31.60 -7.32
N PHE A 279 11.06 31.06 -7.85
CA PHE A 279 9.82 30.94 -7.09
C PHE A 279 9.95 29.88 -6.01
N ARG A 280 9.44 30.22 -4.85
CA ARG A 280 9.22 29.33 -3.72
C ARG A 280 7.75 29.21 -3.49
N ILE A 281 7.29 27.99 -3.27
CA ILE A 281 5.90 27.65 -3.00
C ILE A 281 5.86 27.02 -1.62
N GLU A 282 5.07 27.59 -0.73
CA GLU A 282 4.84 27.05 0.62
C GLU A 282 3.34 26.99 0.91
N VAL A 283 2.93 25.99 1.69
CA VAL A 283 1.55 25.79 2.12
C VAL A 283 1.48 25.98 3.64
N VAL A 284 0.64 26.91 4.05
CA VAL A 284 0.38 27.23 5.46
C VAL A 284 -1.12 27.36 5.70
N GLU A 285 -1.51 27.68 6.93
CA GLU A 285 -2.91 27.63 7.35
C GLU A 285 -3.85 28.55 6.55
N ASP A 286 -3.35 29.74 6.18
CA ASP A 286 -4.12 30.75 5.43
C ASP A 286 -4.10 30.55 3.90
N GLY A 287 -3.33 29.60 3.38
CA GLY A 287 -3.28 29.31 1.95
C GLY A 287 -1.94 28.85 1.40
N ILE A 288 -1.81 29.02 0.12
CA ILE A 288 -0.60 28.77 -0.66
C ILE A 288 0.11 30.10 -0.83
N HIS A 289 1.37 30.15 -0.46
CA HIS A 289 2.24 31.30 -0.64
C HIS A 289 3.20 31.04 -1.79
N VAL A 290 3.23 31.96 -2.76
CA VAL A 290 4.21 31.96 -3.85
C VAL A 290 5.01 33.23 -3.78
N TYR A 291 6.32 33.09 -3.69
CA TYR A 291 7.17 34.27 -3.53
C TYR A 291 8.55 34.12 -4.13
N ASN A 292 9.10 35.25 -4.54
CA ASN A 292 10.49 35.46 -4.87
C ASN A 292 10.88 36.89 -4.46
N ARG A 293 12.00 37.45 -4.94
CA ARG A 293 12.39 38.82 -4.56
C ARG A 293 11.43 39.91 -5.04
N ASP A 294 10.63 39.64 -6.09
CA ASP A 294 9.80 40.65 -6.78
C ASP A 294 8.30 40.48 -6.47
N VAL A 295 7.88 39.29 -6.02
CA VAL A 295 6.48 38.91 -5.82
C VAL A 295 6.30 38.17 -4.50
N HIS A 296 5.19 38.42 -3.81
CA HIS A 296 4.65 37.58 -2.73
C HIS A 296 3.13 37.59 -2.86
N ALA A 297 2.56 36.50 -3.39
CA ALA A 297 1.13 36.30 -3.57
C ALA A 297 0.62 35.16 -2.66
N VAL A 298 -0.64 35.27 -2.25
CA VAL A 298 -1.30 34.27 -1.39
C VAL A 298 -2.69 33.97 -1.95
N HIS A 299 -2.95 32.71 -2.28
CA HIS A 299 -4.25 32.22 -2.73
C HIS A 299 -4.52 30.82 -2.21
N THR A 300 -5.77 30.37 -2.31
CA THR A 300 -6.19 29.01 -1.94
C THR A 300 -6.33 28.08 -3.15
N GLU A 301 -6.17 28.60 -4.35
CA GLU A 301 -6.27 27.90 -5.63
C GLU A 301 -5.05 28.20 -6.51
N ALA A 302 -4.72 27.29 -7.41
CA ALA A 302 -3.53 27.38 -8.25
C ALA A 302 -3.65 28.46 -9.37
N LEU A 303 -4.81 28.53 -10.03
CA LEU A 303 -5.00 29.40 -11.20
C LEU A 303 -4.82 30.90 -10.93
N PRO A 304 -5.27 31.46 -9.79
CA PRO A 304 -5.09 32.88 -9.50
C PRO A 304 -3.64 33.37 -9.47
N PHE A 305 -2.67 32.47 -9.29
CA PHE A 305 -1.24 32.83 -9.31
C PHE A 305 -0.69 33.14 -10.70
N PHE A 306 -1.34 32.64 -11.77
CA PHE A 306 -0.78 32.69 -13.12
C PHE A 306 -0.34 34.09 -13.57
N PRO A 307 -1.12 35.17 -13.35
CA PRO A 307 -0.72 36.53 -13.75
C PRO A 307 0.56 37.02 -13.05
N ASP A 308 0.80 36.57 -11.79
CA ASP A 308 1.93 37.03 -10.98
C ASP A 308 3.23 36.29 -11.28
N LEU A 309 3.17 35.18 -12.04
CA LEU A 309 4.33 34.34 -12.34
C LEU A 309 5.20 34.89 -13.47
N GLY A 310 4.62 35.64 -14.41
CA GLY A 310 5.34 36.21 -15.55
C GLY A 310 6.01 35.15 -16.44
N VAL A 311 5.34 34.01 -16.65
CA VAL A 311 5.88 32.83 -17.37
C VAL A 311 5.17 32.57 -18.70
N GLU A 312 4.42 33.53 -19.23
CA GLU A 312 3.57 33.37 -20.41
C GLU A 312 4.39 32.97 -21.66
N THR A 313 5.67 33.33 -21.71
CA THR A 313 6.58 33.02 -22.82
C THR A 313 7.54 31.88 -22.52
N ASP A 314 7.48 31.28 -21.32
CA ASP A 314 8.32 30.15 -20.90
C ASP A 314 7.44 28.93 -20.55
N GLY A 315 7.06 28.17 -21.59
CA GLY A 315 6.18 27.00 -21.44
C GLY A 315 6.72 25.94 -20.49
N GLY A 316 8.05 25.76 -20.43
CA GLY A 316 8.67 24.78 -19.51
C GLY A 316 8.50 25.20 -18.05
N HIS A 317 8.75 26.47 -17.75
CA HIS A 317 8.60 27.01 -16.41
C HIS A 317 7.13 27.12 -15.99
N ALA A 318 6.26 27.53 -16.91
CA ALA A 318 4.81 27.57 -16.68
C ALA A 318 4.26 26.18 -16.33
N PHE A 319 4.67 25.13 -17.07
CA PHE A 319 4.25 23.75 -16.79
C PHE A 319 4.73 23.27 -15.41
N TYR A 320 6.01 23.52 -15.09
CA TYR A 320 6.57 23.15 -13.79
C TYR A 320 5.82 23.83 -12.63
N LEU A 321 5.69 25.16 -12.67
CA LEU A 321 4.98 25.91 -11.61
C LEU A 321 3.51 25.51 -11.53
N GLY A 322 2.84 25.29 -12.66
CA GLY A 322 1.46 24.81 -12.69
C GLY A 322 1.30 23.45 -12.01
N THR A 323 2.25 22.52 -12.24
CA THR A 323 2.25 21.20 -11.59
C THR A 323 2.48 21.34 -10.09
N GLU A 324 3.43 22.17 -9.66
CA GLU A 324 3.71 22.41 -8.24
C GLU A 324 2.52 23.07 -7.53
N LEU A 325 1.90 24.07 -8.15
CA LEU A 325 0.73 24.75 -7.59
C LEU A 325 -0.48 23.84 -7.47
N ALA A 326 -0.72 22.94 -8.44
CA ALA A 326 -1.78 21.94 -8.35
C ALA A 326 -1.55 20.96 -7.19
N LYS A 327 -0.30 20.57 -6.95
CA LYS A 327 0.08 19.78 -5.75
C LYS A 327 -0.13 20.56 -4.45
N ALA A 328 0.26 21.84 -4.43
CA ALA A 328 0.11 22.71 -3.27
C ALA A 328 -1.36 22.93 -2.92
N GLU A 329 -2.23 23.17 -3.93
CA GLU A 329 -3.68 23.27 -3.75
C GLU A 329 -4.28 21.99 -3.17
N THR A 330 -3.90 20.83 -3.72
CA THR A 330 -4.32 19.52 -3.20
C THR A 330 -3.90 19.36 -1.75
N ALA A 331 -2.65 19.72 -1.44
CA ALA A 331 -2.12 19.62 -0.08
C ALA A 331 -2.85 20.56 0.89
N TRP A 332 -3.13 21.79 0.49
CA TRP A 332 -3.86 22.74 1.33
C TRP A 332 -5.28 22.27 1.62
N ARG A 333 -6.02 21.84 0.58
CA ARG A 333 -7.41 21.36 0.71
C ARG A 333 -7.54 20.12 1.60
N LEU A 334 -6.54 19.23 1.54
CA LEU A 334 -6.56 17.99 2.31
C LEU A 334 -5.84 18.09 3.67
N GLY A 335 -5.22 19.22 3.98
CA GLY A 335 -4.39 19.31 5.17
C GLY A 335 -3.20 18.34 5.11
N LYS A 336 -2.50 18.29 3.96
CA LYS A 336 -1.28 17.52 3.75
C LYS A 336 -0.05 18.41 3.80
N ARG A 337 1.07 17.81 4.18
CA ARG A 337 2.36 18.47 4.09
C ARG A 337 2.78 18.58 2.63
N TYR A 338 3.11 19.80 2.23
CA TYR A 338 3.68 20.11 0.94
C TYR A 338 5.17 20.46 1.11
N ALA A 339 5.97 19.97 0.19
CA ALA A 339 7.34 20.42 -0.03
C ALA A 339 7.56 20.53 -1.55
N GLN A 340 8.08 21.66 -1.98
CA GLN A 340 8.35 21.92 -3.41
C GLN A 340 9.33 20.87 -3.95
N ASP A 341 9.12 20.41 -5.17
CA ASP A 341 9.87 19.34 -5.84
C ASP A 341 9.67 17.92 -5.28
N GLU A 342 8.97 17.75 -4.17
CA GLU A 342 8.68 16.45 -3.58
C GLU A 342 7.27 15.97 -3.95
N PRO A 343 7.04 14.65 -4.12
CA PRO A 343 5.71 14.11 -4.24
C PRO A 343 4.94 14.23 -2.91
N LEU A 344 3.61 14.35 -2.99
CA LEU A 344 2.76 14.23 -1.80
C LEU A 344 2.86 12.82 -1.22
N ASP A 345 2.92 12.72 0.10
CA ASP A 345 2.94 11.43 0.80
C ASP A 345 1.50 10.91 1.03
N TRP A 346 1.16 9.80 0.42
CA TRP A 346 -0.13 9.12 0.57
C TRP A 346 -0.06 7.91 1.50
N GLY A 347 1.02 7.77 2.28
CA GLY A 347 1.20 6.66 3.20
C GLY A 347 1.15 5.30 2.49
N ALA A 348 0.40 4.35 3.05
CA ALA A 348 0.23 3.01 2.48
C ALA A 348 -0.71 2.97 1.26
N ALA A 349 -1.47 4.04 0.99
CA ALA A 349 -2.40 4.10 -0.15
C ALA A 349 -1.70 4.22 -1.51
N TRP A 350 -0.40 4.51 -1.53
CA TRP A 350 0.39 4.69 -2.75
C TRP A 350 1.79 4.09 -2.61
N ASP A 351 2.31 3.51 -3.70
CA ASP A 351 3.71 3.10 -3.72
C ASP A 351 4.62 4.32 -3.78
N ARG A 352 5.49 4.47 -2.78
CA ARG A 352 6.59 5.42 -2.91
C ARG A 352 7.50 4.95 -4.05
N LYS A 353 7.72 5.81 -5.04
CA LYS A 353 8.82 5.59 -5.98
C LYS A 353 10.10 5.49 -5.16
N ALA A 354 10.87 4.42 -5.36
CA ALA A 354 12.23 4.38 -4.89
C ALA A 354 12.93 5.62 -5.43
N GLU A 355 13.57 6.38 -4.56
CA GLU A 355 14.38 7.53 -4.97
C GLU A 355 15.49 7.00 -5.86
N ASP A 356 15.43 7.33 -7.16
CA ASP A 356 16.47 6.96 -8.08
C ASP A 356 17.64 7.93 -7.93
N LEU A 357 18.53 7.62 -7.00
CA LEU A 357 19.74 8.40 -6.74
C LEU A 357 20.74 8.36 -7.90
N THR A 358 20.53 7.51 -8.94
CA THR A 358 21.39 7.47 -10.11
C THR A 358 21.09 8.60 -11.09
N HIS A 359 19.90 9.15 -11.06
CA HIS A 359 19.55 10.39 -11.72
C HIS A 359 19.67 11.54 -10.70
N LEU A 360 20.86 12.13 -10.61
CA LEU A 360 20.95 13.54 -10.26
C LEU A 360 19.97 14.25 -11.20
N LYS A 361 18.80 14.63 -10.70
CA LYS A 361 17.88 15.48 -11.45
C LYS A 361 18.71 16.70 -11.83
N ASP A 362 19.08 16.82 -13.08
CA ASP A 362 19.61 18.07 -13.57
C ASP A 362 18.64 19.15 -13.12
N ALA A 363 19.16 20.09 -12.36
CA ALA A 363 18.36 21.12 -11.73
C ALA A 363 17.44 21.75 -12.78
N GLY A 364 16.18 21.45 -12.68
CA GLY A 364 15.04 21.92 -13.44
C GLY A 364 15.24 22.08 -14.94
N HIS A 365 14.17 21.89 -15.68
CA HIS A 365 14.08 22.06 -17.13
C HIS A 365 14.68 23.40 -17.65
N THR A 366 14.67 24.46 -16.86
CA THR A 366 15.23 25.79 -17.15
C THR A 366 16.75 25.81 -17.27
N LEU A 367 17.48 25.02 -16.51
CA LEU A 367 18.95 24.97 -16.61
C LEU A 367 19.41 24.10 -17.79
N ALA A 368 18.70 23.03 -18.13
CA ALA A 368 18.94 22.25 -19.34
C ALA A 368 18.72 23.10 -20.61
N THR A 369 17.65 23.88 -20.65
CA THR A 369 17.35 24.79 -21.76
C THR A 369 18.34 25.94 -21.86
N ARG A 370 18.88 26.48 -20.76
CA ARG A 370 19.93 27.47 -20.75
C ARG A 370 21.28 26.93 -21.23
N ARG A 371 21.64 25.68 -20.87
CA ARG A 371 22.85 25.02 -21.39
C ARG A 371 22.77 24.77 -22.89
N GLN A 372 21.60 24.39 -23.41
CA GLN A 372 21.40 24.25 -24.86
C GLN A 372 21.48 25.60 -25.63
N LYS A 373 21.04 26.69 -25.02
CA LYS A 373 21.17 28.05 -25.61
C LYS A 373 22.54 28.68 -25.45
N ALA A 374 23.38 28.17 -24.57
CA ALA A 374 24.72 28.64 -24.29
C ALA A 374 25.82 27.82 -25.01
N ALA A 375 25.45 26.75 -25.72
CA ALA A 375 26.40 26.08 -26.61
C ALA A 375 26.63 26.99 -27.83
N PRO A 376 27.83 27.49 -28.09
CA PRO A 376 28.11 28.29 -29.29
C PRO A 376 27.87 27.40 -30.50
N ASP A 377 27.25 28.01 -31.51
CA ASP A 377 27.04 27.43 -32.83
C ASP A 377 28.43 27.11 -33.41
N ALA A 378 28.89 25.86 -33.34
CA ALA A 378 30.18 25.40 -33.81
C ALA A 378 30.16 25.09 -35.32
N THR A 379 29.38 25.88 -36.10
CA THR A 379 29.36 25.77 -37.55
C THR A 379 29.27 27.17 -38.20
N ALA A 380 30.26 28.02 -37.88
CA ALA A 380 30.52 29.18 -38.69
C ALA A 380 31.97 29.54 -38.47
N ASP A 381 32.86 28.87 -39.13
CA ASP A 381 34.04 29.41 -39.79
C ASP A 381 34.92 28.28 -40.40
N ALA A 382 34.77 28.05 -41.70
CA ALA A 382 35.79 27.46 -42.54
C ALA A 382 35.45 27.86 -43.99
N SER A 383 35.60 29.13 -44.29
CA SER A 383 35.81 29.61 -45.65
C SER A 383 37.31 29.62 -45.89
N ASP A 384 37.79 28.61 -46.55
CA ASP A 384 39.12 28.61 -47.16
C ASP A 384 39.00 29.14 -48.60
N PRO A 385 39.64 30.27 -48.98
CA PRO A 385 39.67 30.73 -50.33
C PRO A 385 40.95 30.22 -50.94
N ASP A 386 40.87 29.21 -51.82
CA ASP A 386 41.84 29.02 -52.95
C ASP A 386 41.70 27.60 -53.52
N ALA A 387 41.02 27.50 -54.69
CA ALA A 387 41.42 26.59 -55.76
C ALA A 387 40.57 26.87 -57.02
N GLU A 388 41.16 27.66 -57.89
CA GLU A 388 40.80 27.76 -59.33
C GLU A 388 40.92 26.42 -60.03
N GLY A 389 40.04 26.19 -60.99
CA GLY A 389 40.45 25.48 -62.17
C GLY A 389 39.60 24.33 -62.67
N ALA A 390 39.02 24.58 -63.88
CA ALA A 390 38.68 23.63 -64.93
C ALA A 390 37.25 23.07 -64.94
N GLY A 391 36.42 23.62 -65.80
CA GLY A 391 35.22 22.96 -66.36
C GLY A 391 35.66 22.09 -67.59
N PRO A 392 34.74 21.76 -68.53
CA PRO A 392 33.46 21.09 -68.37
C PRO A 392 33.37 19.82 -69.28
N ALA A 393 32.42 18.96 -69.15
CA ALA A 393 31.81 18.12 -70.21
C ALA A 393 30.76 17.20 -69.53
N ASP A 394 29.57 17.32 -69.84
CA ASP A 394 28.72 16.80 -70.94
C ASP A 394 28.09 15.42 -70.68
N ALA A 395 26.79 15.42 -70.96
CA ALA A 395 25.96 14.33 -71.39
C ALA A 395 25.40 13.28 -70.39
N GLY A 396 24.11 13.31 -70.21
CA GLY A 396 23.22 12.34 -70.87
C GLY A 396 22.63 11.31 -69.98
N GLY A 397 21.31 11.26 -70.01
CA GLY A 397 20.57 10.03 -70.24
C GLY A 397 19.77 9.45 -69.10
N ASP A 398 18.49 9.75 -69.18
CA ASP A 398 17.28 8.89 -69.12
C ASP A 398 17.16 7.69 -68.18
N ALA A 399 15.99 7.73 -67.59
CA ALA A 399 14.96 6.67 -67.46
C ALA A 399 15.26 5.39 -66.65
N ASP A 400 14.57 5.09 -65.65
CA ASP A 400 13.25 4.51 -65.37
C ASP A 400 12.91 4.58 -63.90
#